data_80a751f87abe994220fca4f560836618
#
_entry.id   80a751f87abe994220fca4f560836618
#
_cell.length_a   1.000
_cell.length_b   1.000
_cell.length_c   1.000
_cell.angle_alpha   90.00
_cell.angle_beta   90.00
_cell.angle_gamma   90.00
#
_symmetry.space_group_name_H-M   'P 1'
#
loop_
_entity.id
_entity.type
_entity.pdbx_description
1 polymer ?
#
loop_
_entity_poly.entity_id
_entity_poly.type
_entity_poly.pdbx_seq_one_letter_code
_entity_poly.pdbx_strand_id
1 'polypeptide(L)'
;HYLLDKYYKGFIRSGAGLDAAKQERLRAINKELSTLTIEFGNHVLAENNAYKLIVDKKEDLAGLPESAIAIAADEAKAEGLEGKWVFTLQESSRLPVLQYAQNREMRKNIYQAYTSMGNHGDANDNKEILKRILTLRLEKAQLMGYTNYAEYVLADNMAKTPQNVMDFLHNLWGYSIENAKKEAAELQQIMDREGKGEKLEAWDWWYYAEKLRKEKYDLNEDEIRPYFSEEDVRNGLFYVVNKLYGITLTAVDSISVYNKDVKTYLVNDADGSFLGIFYSDYMPRASKRSGAWMSNFREQWQGVRPLIYNVASFTKPSGDIPSLLTIDEARTMFHEFGHALHGMLSQCTYKGVSGTSVAQDFVELPSQIMEHWAIEPEVMKVYAKHYKTREVLPDSLIAKIENQALFNQGFMTTELLAAALLDMEFHTLTSTDNLDVVAYEKQVMDRLGLIPQIAPRYRATYFNHIMGGYEAGYYSYLWAERLDADAFEAFKEHGIFDPATATAFRKNILEKGGSDDPMKLYHTFRGADPSLSLIHISEPTRRTPIS
;
A
#
# COMPACT_ATOMS: atom_id res chain seq x y z
N HIS A 1 -6.01 -23.74 23.21
CA HIS A 1 -6.29 -24.63 22.05
C HIS A 1 -5.92 -23.98 20.73
N TYR A 2 -6.33 -22.73 20.44
CA TYR A 2 -6.05 -22.04 19.17
C TYR A 2 -4.54 -21.94 18.87
N LEU A 3 -3.73 -21.49 19.84
CA LEU A 3 -2.28 -21.43 19.69
C LEU A 3 -1.68 -22.82 19.39
N LEU A 4 -2.13 -23.87 20.09
CA LEU A 4 -1.65 -25.23 19.88
C LEU A 4 -1.97 -25.70 18.44
N ASP A 5 -3.19 -25.44 17.96
CA ASP A 5 -3.61 -25.76 16.58
C ASP A 5 -2.74 -24.99 15.55
N LYS A 6 -2.50 -23.68 15.78
CA LYS A 6 -1.62 -22.87 14.92
C LYS A 6 -0.20 -23.46 14.84
N TYR A 7 0.40 -23.82 15.97
CA TYR A 7 1.73 -24.44 15.99
C TYR A 7 1.72 -25.82 15.36
N TYR A 8 0.72 -26.65 15.65
CA TYR A 8 0.58 -27.98 15.03
C TYR A 8 0.49 -27.87 13.50
N LYS A 9 -0.40 -27.01 12.98
CA LYS A 9 -0.50 -26.72 11.56
C LYS A 9 0.82 -26.20 10.99
N GLY A 10 1.47 -25.27 11.70
CA GLY A 10 2.78 -24.75 11.32
C GLY A 10 3.84 -25.85 11.16
N PHE A 11 3.91 -26.81 12.09
CA PHE A 11 4.82 -27.95 11.96
C PHE A 11 4.47 -28.85 10.79
N ILE A 12 3.19 -29.16 10.57
CA ILE A 12 2.76 -29.94 9.40
C ILE A 12 3.15 -29.22 8.12
N ARG A 13 2.87 -27.92 8.00
CA ARG A 13 3.18 -27.08 6.83
C ARG A 13 4.68 -26.88 6.62
N SER A 14 5.49 -27.04 7.67
CA SER A 14 6.96 -27.07 7.54
C SER A 14 7.52 -28.45 7.17
N GLY A 15 6.66 -29.44 6.94
CA GLY A 15 7.03 -30.76 6.45
C GLY A 15 7.25 -31.82 7.52
N ALA A 16 6.84 -31.59 8.77
CA ALA A 16 7.06 -32.56 9.86
C ALA A 16 6.38 -33.92 9.61
N GLY A 17 5.30 -33.96 8.82
CA GLY A 17 4.60 -35.19 8.44
C GLY A 17 5.15 -35.89 7.19
N LEU A 18 6.15 -35.33 6.51
CA LEU A 18 6.72 -35.88 5.29
C LEU A 18 7.79 -36.94 5.58
N ASP A 19 7.98 -37.87 4.64
CA ASP A 19 9.13 -38.76 4.66
C ASP A 19 10.46 -38.02 4.46
N ALA A 20 11.58 -38.65 4.76
CA ALA A 20 12.91 -38.04 4.75
C ALA A 20 13.29 -37.44 3.37
N ALA A 21 12.93 -38.14 2.27
CA ALA A 21 13.25 -37.66 0.91
C ALA A 21 12.46 -36.38 0.57
N LYS A 22 11.17 -36.36 0.90
CA LYS A 22 10.32 -35.17 0.70
C LYS A 22 10.73 -34.01 1.63
N GLN A 23 11.15 -34.29 2.86
CA GLN A 23 11.68 -33.24 3.76
C GLN A 23 12.95 -32.62 3.19
N GLU A 24 13.87 -33.43 2.64
CA GLU A 24 15.08 -32.92 2.01
C GLU A 24 14.76 -32.05 0.79
N ARG A 25 13.81 -32.53 -0.05
CA ARG A 25 13.35 -31.73 -1.20
C ARG A 25 12.71 -30.41 -0.76
N LEU A 26 11.86 -30.41 0.27
CA LEU A 26 11.23 -29.20 0.81
C LEU A 26 12.27 -28.19 1.34
N ARG A 27 13.34 -28.68 2.03
CA ARG A 27 14.45 -27.81 2.46
C ARG A 27 15.18 -27.17 1.27
N ALA A 28 15.43 -27.95 0.23
CA ALA A 28 16.06 -27.44 -1.01
C ALA A 28 15.17 -26.36 -1.67
N ILE A 29 13.86 -26.62 -1.81
CA ILE A 29 12.90 -25.65 -2.34
C ILE A 29 12.90 -24.36 -1.52
N ASN A 30 12.77 -24.44 -0.20
CA ASN A 30 12.71 -23.25 0.67
C ASN A 30 14.01 -22.45 0.58
N LYS A 31 15.18 -23.10 0.52
CA LYS A 31 16.47 -22.44 0.34
C LYS A 31 16.55 -21.69 -0.99
N GLU A 32 16.13 -22.32 -2.08
CA GLU A 32 16.16 -21.72 -3.41
C GLU A 32 15.16 -20.56 -3.49
N LEU A 33 13.94 -20.72 -2.99
CA LEU A 33 12.95 -19.64 -2.91
C LEU A 33 13.48 -18.43 -2.17
N SER A 34 14.10 -18.63 -0.99
CA SER A 34 14.69 -17.52 -0.22
C SER A 34 15.75 -16.75 -1.00
N THR A 35 16.56 -17.42 -1.81
CA THR A 35 17.56 -16.76 -2.66
C THR A 35 16.91 -16.00 -3.80
N LEU A 36 16.00 -16.64 -4.53
CA LEU A 36 15.36 -16.06 -5.73
C LEU A 36 14.47 -14.86 -5.39
N THR A 37 13.75 -14.89 -4.28
CA THR A 37 12.91 -13.75 -3.88
C THR A 37 13.72 -12.51 -3.50
N ILE A 38 14.91 -12.71 -2.89
CA ILE A 38 15.85 -11.63 -2.62
C ILE A 38 16.44 -11.09 -3.93
N GLU A 39 16.87 -11.98 -4.83
CA GLU A 39 17.42 -11.61 -6.14
C GLU A 39 16.41 -10.81 -6.97
N PHE A 40 15.17 -11.29 -7.05
CA PHE A 40 14.08 -10.56 -7.70
C PHE A 40 13.93 -9.12 -7.18
N GLY A 41 13.86 -8.96 -5.85
CA GLY A 41 13.73 -7.64 -5.24
C GLY A 41 14.97 -6.73 -5.45
N ASN A 42 16.17 -7.32 -5.50
CA ASN A 42 17.40 -6.58 -5.78
C ASN A 42 17.45 -6.08 -7.23
N HIS A 43 16.97 -6.87 -8.21
CA HIS A 43 16.85 -6.45 -9.60
C HIS A 43 15.89 -5.27 -9.76
N VAL A 44 14.72 -5.33 -9.12
CA VAL A 44 13.77 -4.21 -9.13
C VAL A 44 14.39 -2.96 -8.51
N LEU A 45 15.12 -3.09 -7.39
CA LEU A 45 15.79 -1.98 -6.75
C LEU A 45 16.90 -1.40 -7.64
N ALA A 46 17.67 -2.25 -8.30
CA ALA A 46 18.74 -1.83 -9.21
C ALA A 46 18.19 -1.02 -10.39
N GLU A 47 17.13 -1.47 -11.03
CA GLU A 47 16.47 -0.75 -12.12
C GLU A 47 15.83 0.56 -11.67
N ASN A 48 15.16 0.55 -10.52
CA ASN A 48 14.58 1.77 -9.94
C ASN A 48 15.66 2.86 -9.71
N ASN A 49 16.87 2.46 -9.31
CA ASN A 49 17.97 3.39 -9.06
C ASN A 49 18.76 3.76 -10.33
N ALA A 50 18.75 2.90 -11.35
CA ALA A 50 19.51 3.14 -12.58
C ALA A 50 18.82 4.13 -13.52
N TYR A 51 17.50 4.15 -13.55
CA TYR A 51 16.76 5.00 -14.47
C TYR A 51 16.83 6.48 -14.08
N LYS A 52 17.13 7.33 -15.07
CA LYS A 52 17.16 8.78 -14.93
C LYS A 52 16.59 9.42 -16.18
N LEU A 53 15.52 10.19 -16.02
CA LEU A 53 15.01 11.07 -17.05
C LEU A 53 15.69 12.43 -16.88
N ILE A 54 16.69 12.70 -17.75
CA ILE A 54 17.48 13.94 -17.72
C ILE A 54 16.79 14.96 -18.62
N VAL A 55 16.49 16.14 -18.06
CA VAL A 55 15.88 17.26 -18.77
C VAL A 55 16.91 18.38 -18.86
N ASP A 56 17.21 18.82 -20.10
CA ASP A 56 18.19 19.86 -20.40
C ASP A 56 17.55 21.24 -20.64
N LYS A 57 16.27 21.27 -21.01
CA LYS A 57 15.58 22.49 -21.42
C LYS A 57 14.51 22.86 -20.41
N LYS A 58 14.51 24.11 -19.96
CA LYS A 58 13.53 24.62 -19.00
C LYS A 58 12.10 24.56 -19.55
N GLU A 59 11.92 24.68 -20.84
CA GLU A 59 10.62 24.62 -21.52
C GLU A 59 9.93 23.26 -21.33
N ASP A 60 10.70 22.17 -21.23
CA ASP A 60 10.18 20.83 -21.03
C ASP A 60 9.63 20.61 -19.60
N LEU A 61 9.94 21.50 -18.66
CA LEU A 61 9.41 21.49 -17.29
C LEU A 61 8.01 22.12 -17.17
N ALA A 62 7.45 22.61 -18.28
CA ALA A 62 6.16 23.30 -18.27
C ALA A 62 5.08 22.43 -17.62
N GLY A 63 4.32 23.03 -16.70
CA GLY A 63 3.25 22.38 -15.94
C GLY A 63 3.69 21.73 -14.63
N LEU A 64 4.98 21.43 -14.44
CA LEU A 64 5.48 20.83 -13.22
C LEU A 64 5.44 21.81 -12.04
N PRO A 65 5.10 21.33 -10.80
CA PRO A 65 5.19 22.13 -9.59
C PRO A 65 6.63 22.60 -9.29
N GLU A 66 6.78 23.79 -8.72
CA GLU A 66 8.10 24.32 -8.34
C GLU A 66 8.85 23.40 -7.37
N SER A 67 8.14 22.74 -6.45
CA SER A 67 8.72 21.77 -5.53
C SER A 67 9.33 20.56 -6.24
N ALA A 68 8.63 20.02 -7.27
CA ALA A 68 9.13 18.91 -8.07
C ALA A 68 10.35 19.32 -8.91
N ILE A 69 10.34 20.54 -9.47
CA ILE A 69 11.47 21.10 -10.22
C ILE A 69 12.69 21.27 -9.32
N ALA A 70 12.50 21.77 -8.09
CA ALA A 70 13.58 21.96 -7.13
C ALA A 70 14.22 20.61 -6.73
N ILE A 71 13.39 19.61 -6.41
CA ILE A 71 13.88 18.24 -6.10
C ILE A 71 14.66 17.65 -7.28
N ALA A 72 14.16 17.81 -8.52
CA ALA A 72 14.84 17.32 -9.71
C ALA A 72 16.17 18.04 -9.97
N ALA A 73 16.28 19.33 -9.63
CA ALA A 73 17.53 20.08 -9.71
C ALA A 73 18.55 19.61 -8.65
N ASP A 74 18.10 19.33 -7.42
CA ASP A 74 18.96 18.78 -6.35
C ASP A 74 19.47 17.38 -6.72
N GLU A 75 18.61 16.53 -7.32
CA GLU A 75 18.99 15.22 -7.82
C GLU A 75 20.04 15.34 -8.95
N ALA A 76 19.83 16.25 -9.89
CA ALA A 76 20.79 16.52 -10.97
C ALA A 76 22.15 16.98 -10.41
N LYS A 77 22.15 17.85 -9.41
CA LYS A 77 23.37 18.30 -8.73
C LYS A 77 24.11 17.15 -8.04
N ALA A 78 23.38 16.26 -7.37
CA ALA A 78 23.96 15.07 -6.73
C ALA A 78 24.65 14.13 -7.74
N GLU A 79 24.15 14.11 -8.99
CA GLU A 79 24.71 13.35 -10.11
C GLU A 79 25.80 14.11 -10.93
N GLY A 80 26.18 15.31 -10.50
CA GLY A 80 27.15 16.14 -11.22
C GLY A 80 26.61 16.77 -12.53
N LEU A 81 25.28 16.88 -12.66
CA LEU A 81 24.57 17.44 -13.82
C LEU A 81 24.00 18.83 -13.51
N GLU A 82 24.80 19.71 -12.91
CA GLU A 82 24.37 21.07 -12.57
C GLU A 82 23.77 21.82 -13.80
N GLY A 83 22.67 22.52 -13.56
CA GLY A 83 21.93 23.24 -14.60
C GLY A 83 20.93 22.39 -15.38
N LYS A 84 20.80 21.11 -15.03
CA LYS A 84 19.78 20.19 -15.56
C LYS A 84 18.82 19.76 -14.47
N TRP A 85 17.86 18.90 -14.84
CA TRP A 85 16.90 18.30 -13.92
C TRP A 85 16.86 16.79 -14.15
N VAL A 86 16.84 16.02 -13.04
CA VAL A 86 16.79 14.55 -13.08
C VAL A 86 15.53 14.06 -12.37
N PHE A 87 14.70 13.32 -13.11
CA PHE A 87 13.55 12.61 -12.55
C PHE A 87 13.84 11.11 -12.52
N THR A 88 13.43 10.46 -11.43
CA THR A 88 13.69 9.03 -11.16
C THR A 88 12.38 8.23 -11.14
N LEU A 89 12.47 6.89 -11.00
CA LEU A 89 11.28 6.04 -10.86
C LEU A 89 10.70 6.04 -9.44
N GLN A 90 11.32 6.71 -8.47
CA GLN A 90 10.73 6.89 -7.15
C GLN A 90 9.38 7.61 -7.28
N GLU A 91 8.41 7.19 -6.49
CA GLU A 91 7.03 7.66 -6.61
C GLU A 91 6.93 9.19 -6.50
N SER A 92 7.59 9.78 -5.50
CA SER A 92 7.64 11.24 -5.30
C SER A 92 8.29 12.03 -6.45
N SER A 93 9.06 11.38 -7.31
CA SER A 93 9.66 11.98 -8.51
C SER A 93 8.83 11.69 -9.78
N ARG A 94 8.35 10.45 -9.92
CA ARG A 94 7.59 9.98 -11.09
C ARG A 94 6.19 10.57 -11.17
N LEU A 95 5.43 10.56 -10.06
CA LEU A 95 4.04 11.00 -10.07
C LEU A 95 3.86 12.46 -10.51
N PRO A 96 4.65 13.44 -10.05
CA PRO A 96 4.55 14.80 -10.55
C PRO A 96 4.74 14.92 -12.07
N VAL A 97 5.62 14.11 -12.65
CA VAL A 97 5.80 14.09 -14.13
C VAL A 97 4.53 13.58 -14.81
N LEU A 98 3.94 12.48 -14.32
CA LEU A 98 2.73 11.90 -14.88
C LEU A 98 1.51 12.81 -14.71
N GLN A 99 1.40 13.52 -13.58
CA GLN A 99 0.25 14.36 -13.25
C GLN A 99 0.31 15.74 -13.93
N TYR A 100 1.50 16.34 -14.04
CA TYR A 100 1.60 17.77 -14.35
C TYR A 100 2.43 18.10 -15.59
N ALA A 101 3.39 17.25 -16.02
CA ALA A 101 4.23 17.59 -17.16
C ALA A 101 3.39 17.77 -18.44
N GLN A 102 3.45 18.96 -19.04
CA GLN A 102 2.80 19.22 -20.34
C GLN A 102 3.48 18.44 -21.48
N ASN A 103 4.78 18.16 -21.34
CA ASN A 103 5.52 17.35 -22.31
C ASN A 103 5.08 15.88 -22.23
N ARG A 104 4.27 15.45 -23.21
CA ARG A 104 3.71 14.09 -23.31
C ARG A 104 4.80 13.01 -23.41
N GLU A 105 5.91 13.31 -24.08
CA GLU A 105 7.01 12.36 -24.24
C GLU A 105 7.71 12.09 -22.89
N MET A 106 7.84 13.08 -22.03
CA MET A 106 8.33 12.86 -20.66
C MET A 106 7.43 11.90 -19.89
N ARG A 107 6.10 12.11 -19.94
CA ARG A 107 5.13 11.19 -19.28
C ARG A 107 5.27 9.77 -19.81
N LYS A 108 5.33 9.62 -21.15
CA LYS A 108 5.49 8.32 -21.80
C LYS A 108 6.78 7.63 -21.39
N ASN A 109 7.91 8.33 -21.44
CA ASN A 109 9.21 7.75 -21.14
C ASN A 109 9.29 7.24 -19.69
N ILE A 110 8.86 8.04 -18.71
CA ILE A 110 8.90 7.64 -17.30
C ILE A 110 7.89 6.53 -16.99
N TYR A 111 6.70 6.57 -17.62
CA TYR A 111 5.69 5.52 -17.49
C TYR A 111 6.18 4.17 -18.03
N GLN A 112 6.72 4.19 -19.25
CA GLN A 112 7.24 2.98 -19.90
C GLN A 112 8.43 2.40 -19.12
N ALA A 113 9.34 3.23 -18.65
CA ALA A 113 10.46 2.79 -17.83
C ALA A 113 10.00 2.11 -16.55
N TYR A 114 8.99 2.68 -15.86
CA TYR A 114 8.43 2.10 -14.65
C TYR A 114 7.72 0.76 -14.93
N THR A 115 6.88 0.71 -15.95
CA THR A 115 6.05 -0.46 -16.25
C THR A 115 6.79 -1.59 -16.96
N SER A 116 8.07 -1.40 -17.31
CA SER A 116 8.94 -2.42 -17.92
C SER A 116 10.07 -2.91 -17.00
N MET A 117 10.12 -2.47 -15.74
CA MET A 117 11.14 -2.94 -14.79
C MET A 117 11.20 -4.47 -14.74
N GLY A 118 12.42 -5.01 -14.72
CA GLY A 118 12.66 -6.46 -14.71
C GLY A 118 12.32 -7.20 -16.00
N ASN A 119 12.13 -6.49 -17.13
CA ASN A 119 11.70 -7.06 -18.42
C ASN A 119 12.54 -6.58 -19.62
N HIS A 120 13.85 -6.43 -19.43
CA HIS A 120 14.74 -5.91 -20.48
C HIS A 120 15.66 -6.96 -21.14
N GLY A 121 15.66 -8.22 -20.65
CA GLY A 121 16.55 -9.27 -21.14
C GLY A 121 18.02 -9.04 -20.76
N ASP A 122 18.27 -8.28 -19.73
CA ASP A 122 19.57 -7.93 -19.18
C ASP A 122 19.85 -8.63 -17.83
N ALA A 123 20.86 -8.16 -17.10
CA ALA A 123 21.26 -8.74 -15.81
C ALA A 123 20.20 -8.59 -14.71
N ASN A 124 19.24 -7.67 -14.86
CA ASN A 124 18.15 -7.43 -13.91
C ASN A 124 16.81 -8.03 -14.37
N ASP A 125 16.83 -8.86 -15.40
CA ASP A 125 15.60 -9.49 -15.91
C ASP A 125 15.01 -10.50 -14.92
N ASN A 126 13.73 -10.35 -14.60
CA ASN A 126 13.04 -11.17 -13.59
C ASN A 126 12.12 -12.25 -14.17
N LYS A 127 12.00 -12.39 -15.48
CA LYS A 127 11.07 -13.36 -16.12
C LYS A 127 11.35 -14.79 -15.71
N GLU A 128 12.59 -15.24 -15.88
CA GLU A 128 12.97 -16.62 -15.53
C GLU A 128 13.01 -16.84 -14.01
N ILE A 129 13.38 -15.81 -13.23
CA ILE A 129 13.34 -15.87 -11.76
C ILE A 129 11.90 -16.08 -11.29
N LEU A 130 10.94 -15.29 -11.77
CA LEU A 130 9.53 -15.46 -11.41
C LEU A 130 8.99 -16.84 -11.82
N LYS A 131 9.27 -17.27 -13.06
CA LYS A 131 8.89 -18.61 -13.52
C LYS A 131 9.42 -19.69 -12.58
N ARG A 132 10.69 -19.60 -12.19
CA ARG A 132 11.30 -20.55 -11.27
C ARG A 132 10.66 -20.51 -9.88
N ILE A 133 10.36 -19.32 -9.35
CA ILE A 133 9.65 -19.15 -8.08
C ILE A 133 8.28 -19.84 -8.15
N LEU A 134 7.50 -19.60 -9.20
CA LEU A 134 6.17 -20.21 -9.38
C LEU A 134 6.26 -21.73 -9.47
N THR A 135 7.26 -22.27 -10.20
CA THR A 135 7.52 -23.71 -10.28
C THR A 135 7.81 -24.32 -8.89
N LEU A 136 8.68 -23.69 -8.12
CA LEU A 136 9.03 -24.16 -6.78
C LEU A 136 7.87 -24.06 -5.79
N ARG A 137 7.06 -23.01 -5.89
CA ARG A 137 5.84 -22.87 -5.08
C ARG A 137 4.82 -23.95 -5.39
N LEU A 138 4.59 -24.25 -6.67
CA LEU A 138 3.71 -25.32 -7.08
C LEU A 138 4.22 -26.67 -6.56
N GLU A 139 5.51 -26.98 -6.74
CA GLU A 139 6.11 -28.22 -6.22
C GLU A 139 5.98 -28.30 -4.70
N LYS A 140 6.23 -27.21 -3.97
CA LYS A 140 6.03 -27.14 -2.52
C LYS A 140 4.60 -27.48 -2.12
N ALA A 141 3.61 -26.88 -2.78
CA ALA A 141 2.21 -27.14 -2.51
C ALA A 141 1.84 -28.62 -2.77
N GLN A 142 2.31 -29.18 -3.88
CA GLN A 142 2.08 -30.58 -4.23
C GLN A 142 2.74 -31.55 -3.23
N LEU A 143 3.96 -31.25 -2.77
CA LEU A 143 4.61 -32.03 -1.70
C LEU A 143 3.78 -32.04 -0.41
N MET A 144 3.08 -30.94 -0.14
CA MET A 144 2.21 -30.77 1.03
C MET A 144 0.79 -31.31 0.81
N GLY A 145 0.48 -31.90 -0.37
CA GLY A 145 -0.81 -32.51 -0.69
C GLY A 145 -1.88 -31.56 -1.23
N TYR A 146 -1.51 -30.37 -1.68
CA TYR A 146 -2.39 -29.38 -2.31
C TYR A 146 -2.25 -29.43 -3.83
N THR A 147 -3.30 -29.03 -4.56
CA THR A 147 -3.31 -29.03 -6.03
C THR A 147 -2.46 -27.89 -6.60
N ASN A 148 -2.50 -26.73 -5.94
CA ASN A 148 -1.78 -25.52 -6.33
C ASN A 148 -1.34 -24.72 -5.09
N TYR A 149 -0.55 -23.68 -5.32
CA TYR A 149 0.03 -22.91 -4.22
C TYR A 149 -0.99 -22.02 -3.49
N ALA A 150 -2.01 -21.52 -4.20
CA ALA A 150 -3.07 -20.73 -3.57
C ALA A 150 -3.89 -21.57 -2.57
N GLU A 151 -4.22 -22.83 -2.87
CA GLU A 151 -4.86 -23.74 -1.89
C GLU A 151 -3.99 -23.90 -0.64
N TYR A 152 -2.68 -24.07 -0.83
CA TYR A 152 -1.75 -24.18 0.29
C TYR A 152 -1.74 -22.94 1.16
N VAL A 153 -1.68 -21.73 0.58
CA VAL A 153 -1.65 -20.46 1.34
C VAL A 153 -2.97 -20.20 2.03
N LEU A 154 -4.08 -20.29 1.29
CA LEU A 154 -5.41 -19.86 1.75
C LEU A 154 -6.02 -20.75 2.83
N ALA A 155 -5.53 -21.98 3.01
CA ALA A 155 -6.04 -22.88 4.04
C ALA A 155 -6.05 -22.25 5.47
N ASP A 156 -5.09 -21.36 5.74
CA ASP A 156 -4.97 -20.66 7.02
C ASP A 156 -5.54 -19.24 7.04
N ASN A 157 -6.01 -18.71 5.90
CA ASN A 157 -6.60 -17.38 5.77
C ASN A 157 -8.11 -17.40 6.04
N MET A 158 -8.75 -16.22 6.18
CA MET A 158 -10.21 -16.10 6.38
C MET A 158 -10.98 -16.60 5.15
N ALA A 159 -10.49 -16.33 3.95
CA ALA A 159 -11.12 -16.72 2.69
C ALA A 159 -11.13 -18.24 2.46
N LYS A 160 -10.22 -19.02 3.06
CA LYS A 160 -10.13 -20.49 3.06
C LYS A 160 -9.82 -21.15 1.72
N THR A 161 -10.35 -20.69 0.61
CA THR A 161 -10.22 -21.36 -0.70
C THR A 161 -9.93 -20.35 -1.81
N PRO A 162 -9.21 -20.77 -2.88
CA PRO A 162 -9.03 -19.96 -4.08
C PRO A 162 -10.37 -19.54 -4.72
N GLN A 163 -11.37 -20.42 -4.71
CA GLN A 163 -12.68 -20.12 -5.28
C GLN A 163 -13.33 -18.91 -4.57
N ASN A 164 -13.33 -18.88 -3.23
CA ASN A 164 -13.90 -17.76 -2.47
C ASN A 164 -13.22 -16.44 -2.80
N VAL A 165 -11.89 -16.45 -2.98
CA VAL A 165 -11.12 -15.26 -3.37
C VAL A 165 -11.46 -14.84 -4.79
N MET A 166 -11.49 -15.78 -5.74
CA MET A 166 -11.79 -15.48 -7.14
C MET A 166 -13.22 -14.95 -7.32
N ASP A 167 -14.20 -15.55 -6.65
CA ASP A 167 -15.59 -15.08 -6.66
C ASP A 167 -15.71 -13.65 -6.12
N PHE A 168 -15.03 -13.38 -5.01
CA PHE A 168 -14.95 -12.03 -4.42
C PHE A 168 -14.33 -11.02 -5.39
N LEU A 169 -13.16 -11.32 -5.95
CA LEU A 169 -12.45 -10.43 -6.88
C LEU A 169 -13.23 -10.20 -8.18
N HIS A 170 -13.82 -11.25 -8.77
CA HIS A 170 -14.62 -11.13 -9.99
C HIS A 170 -15.91 -10.34 -9.79
N ASN A 171 -16.54 -10.47 -8.61
CA ASN A 171 -17.69 -9.63 -8.27
C ASN A 171 -17.34 -8.15 -8.28
N LEU A 172 -16.22 -7.78 -7.66
CA LEU A 172 -15.73 -6.39 -7.65
C LEU A 172 -15.28 -5.92 -9.03
N TRP A 173 -14.63 -6.81 -9.81
CA TRP A 173 -14.13 -6.50 -11.14
C TRP A 173 -15.19 -5.97 -12.08
N GLY A 174 -16.37 -6.59 -12.10
CA GLY A 174 -17.47 -6.19 -12.99
C GLY A 174 -17.88 -4.74 -12.82
N TYR A 175 -17.95 -4.26 -11.57
CA TYR A 175 -18.30 -2.86 -11.28
C TYR A 175 -17.13 -1.92 -11.54
N SER A 176 -15.94 -2.31 -11.15
CA SER A 176 -14.73 -1.48 -11.26
C SER A 176 -14.36 -1.18 -12.70
N ILE A 177 -14.33 -2.20 -13.57
CA ILE A 177 -13.95 -2.03 -14.98
C ILE A 177 -14.95 -1.14 -15.75
N GLU A 178 -16.24 -1.23 -15.44
CA GLU A 178 -17.24 -0.36 -16.07
C GLU A 178 -17.09 1.11 -15.62
N ASN A 179 -16.72 1.36 -14.36
CA ASN A 179 -16.42 2.70 -13.88
C ASN A 179 -15.13 3.22 -14.52
N ALA A 180 -14.08 2.42 -14.60
CA ALA A 180 -12.83 2.79 -15.27
C ALA A 180 -13.04 3.15 -16.75
N LYS A 181 -13.91 2.43 -17.48
CA LYS A 181 -14.28 2.77 -18.86
C LYS A 181 -14.98 4.14 -18.97
N LYS A 182 -15.87 4.46 -18.02
CA LYS A 182 -16.54 5.78 -17.97
C LYS A 182 -15.52 6.89 -17.70
N GLU A 183 -14.64 6.68 -16.73
CA GLU A 183 -13.56 7.62 -16.41
C GLU A 183 -12.64 7.83 -17.63
N ALA A 184 -12.19 6.74 -18.28
CA ALA A 184 -11.38 6.85 -19.51
C ALA A 184 -12.07 7.67 -20.61
N ALA A 185 -13.37 7.51 -20.79
CA ALA A 185 -14.15 8.26 -21.76
C ALA A 185 -14.25 9.76 -21.40
N GLU A 186 -14.37 10.10 -20.11
CA GLU A 186 -14.34 11.50 -19.64
C GLU A 186 -12.95 12.14 -19.89
N LEU A 187 -11.87 11.41 -19.60
CA LEU A 187 -10.51 11.89 -19.87
C LEU A 187 -10.24 12.08 -21.37
N GLN A 188 -10.72 11.15 -22.20
CA GLN A 188 -10.63 11.29 -23.66
C GLN A 188 -11.36 12.56 -24.17
N GLN A 189 -12.54 12.88 -23.62
CA GLN A 189 -13.27 14.10 -23.98
C GLN A 189 -12.49 15.37 -23.66
N ILE A 190 -11.73 15.41 -22.57
CA ILE A 190 -10.85 16.55 -22.24
C ILE A 190 -9.73 16.65 -23.29
N MET A 191 -9.10 15.52 -23.62
CA MET A 191 -8.04 15.45 -24.61
C MET A 191 -8.53 15.89 -25.99
N ASP A 192 -9.73 15.48 -26.40
CA ASP A 192 -10.36 15.84 -27.67
C ASP A 192 -10.62 17.35 -27.77
N ARG A 193 -11.02 17.99 -26.66
CA ARG A 193 -11.20 19.46 -26.60
C ARG A 193 -9.89 20.23 -26.81
N GLU A 194 -8.73 19.63 -26.57
CA GLU A 194 -7.42 20.21 -26.87
C GLU A 194 -7.06 20.14 -28.36
N GLY A 195 -7.85 19.45 -29.18
CA GLY A 195 -7.76 19.47 -30.64
C GLY A 195 -6.58 18.69 -31.22
N LYS A 196 -5.92 17.81 -30.45
CA LYS A 196 -4.74 17.07 -30.89
C LYS A 196 -5.06 15.83 -31.74
N GLY A 197 -6.31 15.35 -31.71
CA GLY A 197 -6.75 14.15 -32.43
C GLY A 197 -6.08 12.85 -32.00
N GLU A 198 -5.51 12.83 -30.81
CA GLU A 198 -4.78 11.70 -30.24
C GLU A 198 -5.70 10.85 -29.37
N LYS A 199 -5.37 9.57 -29.21
CA LYS A 199 -6.04 8.69 -28.25
C LYS A 199 -5.39 8.80 -26.87
N LEU A 200 -6.22 8.67 -25.82
CA LEU A 200 -5.78 8.55 -24.45
C LEU A 200 -4.97 7.26 -24.30
N GLU A 201 -3.74 7.38 -23.85
CA GLU A 201 -2.85 6.28 -23.54
C GLU A 201 -2.64 6.18 -22.03
N ALA A 202 -2.06 5.08 -21.55
CA ALA A 202 -1.87 4.86 -20.11
C ALA A 202 -1.02 5.95 -19.43
N TRP A 203 -0.01 6.50 -20.11
CA TRP A 203 0.82 7.63 -19.62
C TRP A 203 0.10 8.97 -19.60
N ASP A 204 -1.10 9.07 -20.16
CA ASP A 204 -1.91 10.28 -20.18
C ASP A 204 -2.93 10.31 -19.03
N TRP A 205 -3.23 9.15 -18.42
CA TRP A 205 -4.30 9.02 -17.43
C TRP A 205 -4.17 10.05 -16.32
N TRP A 206 -3.04 10.05 -15.62
CA TRP A 206 -2.81 10.93 -14.46
C TRP A 206 -2.88 12.42 -14.83
N TYR A 207 -2.36 12.79 -16.00
CA TYR A 207 -2.38 14.17 -16.48
C TYR A 207 -3.80 14.68 -16.76
N TYR A 208 -4.61 13.88 -17.45
CA TYR A 208 -5.99 14.27 -17.75
C TYR A 208 -6.90 14.07 -16.54
N ALA A 209 -6.64 13.12 -15.66
CA ALA A 209 -7.34 13.00 -14.40
C ALA A 209 -7.16 14.24 -13.53
N GLU A 210 -5.94 14.80 -13.46
CA GLU A 210 -5.68 16.04 -12.72
C GLU A 210 -6.43 17.24 -13.32
N LYS A 211 -6.49 17.34 -14.64
CA LYS A 211 -7.31 18.36 -15.32
C LYS A 211 -8.81 18.21 -15.01
N LEU A 212 -9.32 16.98 -15.07
CA LEU A 212 -10.71 16.67 -14.75
C LEU A 212 -11.02 17.00 -13.30
N ARG A 213 -10.12 16.65 -12.38
CA ARG A 213 -10.24 16.97 -10.95
C ARG A 213 -10.37 18.47 -10.72
N LYS A 214 -9.52 19.24 -11.39
CA LYS A 214 -9.58 20.70 -11.35
C LYS A 214 -10.89 21.25 -11.94
N GLU A 215 -11.36 20.71 -13.06
CA GLU A 215 -12.64 21.13 -13.68
C GLU A 215 -13.85 20.81 -12.80
N LYS A 216 -13.91 19.59 -12.22
CA LYS A 216 -15.08 19.12 -11.46
C LYS A 216 -15.13 19.65 -10.03
N TYR A 217 -13.99 19.77 -9.37
CA TYR A 217 -13.91 20.04 -7.93
C TYR A 217 -13.20 21.35 -7.61
N ASP A 218 -12.69 22.07 -8.62
CA ASP A 218 -11.88 23.29 -8.46
C ASP A 218 -10.76 23.07 -7.43
N LEU A 219 -10.15 21.87 -7.46
CA LEU A 219 -9.12 21.47 -6.53
C LEU A 219 -7.81 21.25 -7.29
N ASN A 220 -6.74 21.85 -6.75
CA ASN A 220 -5.38 21.66 -7.20
C ASN A 220 -4.56 21.09 -6.03
N GLU A 221 -3.86 20.01 -6.23
CA GLU A 221 -3.03 19.40 -5.19
C GLU A 221 -1.92 20.35 -4.71
N ASP A 222 -1.40 21.21 -5.57
CA ASP A 222 -0.43 22.24 -5.20
C ASP A 222 -0.97 23.27 -4.19
N GLU A 223 -2.29 23.47 -4.14
CA GLU A 223 -2.93 24.34 -3.14
C GLU A 223 -3.05 23.65 -1.78
N ILE A 224 -3.06 22.31 -1.77
CA ILE A 224 -3.23 21.49 -0.57
C ILE A 224 -1.89 21.14 0.06
N ARG A 225 -0.90 20.71 -0.75
CA ARG A 225 0.40 20.23 -0.29
C ARG A 225 1.10 21.14 0.74
N PRO A 226 1.05 22.49 0.62
CA PRO A 226 1.66 23.37 1.61
C PRO A 226 1.14 23.22 3.05
N TYR A 227 -0.03 22.58 3.23
CA TYR A 227 -0.64 22.32 4.53
C TYR A 227 -0.29 20.95 5.12
N PHE A 228 0.39 20.08 4.37
CA PHE A 228 0.66 18.70 4.74
C PHE A 228 2.18 18.46 4.91
N SER A 229 2.83 19.24 5.80
CA SER A 229 4.22 18.93 6.13
C SER A 229 4.31 17.58 6.84
N GLU A 230 5.37 16.78 6.59
CA GLU A 230 5.59 15.47 7.25
C GLU A 230 5.49 15.59 8.77
N GLU A 231 6.04 16.65 9.32
CA GLU A 231 6.02 16.90 10.76
C GLU A 231 4.60 17.15 11.29
N ASP A 232 3.82 17.99 10.60
CA ASP A 232 2.45 18.30 11.03
C ASP A 232 1.53 17.07 10.86
N VAL A 233 1.66 16.31 9.76
CA VAL A 233 0.90 15.06 9.55
C VAL A 233 1.23 14.05 10.65
N ARG A 234 2.50 13.85 10.98
CA ARG A 234 2.94 12.98 12.09
C ARG A 234 2.39 13.45 13.44
N ASN A 235 2.41 14.75 13.71
CA ASN A 235 1.82 15.30 14.94
C ASN A 235 0.31 15.10 14.96
N GLY A 236 -0.37 15.20 13.81
CA GLY A 236 -1.79 14.87 13.66
C GLY A 236 -2.09 13.39 13.95
N LEU A 237 -1.25 12.49 13.47
CA LEU A 237 -1.32 11.08 13.79
C LEU A 237 -1.18 10.84 15.30
N PHE A 238 -0.19 11.47 15.95
CA PHE A 238 0.00 11.35 17.40
C PHE A 238 -1.18 11.92 18.19
N TYR A 239 -1.79 13.01 17.72
CA TYR A 239 -3.03 13.55 18.28
C TYR A 239 -4.17 12.53 18.19
N VAL A 240 -4.37 11.88 17.04
CA VAL A 240 -5.43 10.88 16.84
C VAL A 240 -5.26 9.70 17.81
N VAL A 241 -4.07 9.12 17.90
CA VAL A 241 -3.87 7.96 18.78
C VAL A 241 -3.93 8.31 20.28
N ASN A 242 -3.58 9.55 20.61
CA ASN A 242 -3.81 10.06 21.96
C ASN A 242 -5.31 10.19 22.28
N LYS A 243 -6.10 10.73 21.34
CA LYS A 243 -7.56 10.84 21.50
C LYS A 243 -8.25 9.48 21.59
N LEU A 244 -7.85 8.52 20.75
CA LEU A 244 -8.45 7.19 20.71
C LEU A 244 -8.07 6.33 21.94
N TYR A 245 -6.80 6.38 22.33
CA TYR A 245 -6.23 5.40 23.25
C TYR A 245 -5.46 6.00 24.44
N GLY A 246 -5.32 7.32 24.50
CA GLY A 246 -4.50 8.00 25.51
C GLY A 246 -2.99 7.81 25.36
N ILE A 247 -2.55 7.21 24.25
CA ILE A 247 -1.13 6.92 23.97
C ILE A 247 -0.35 8.22 23.77
N THR A 248 0.86 8.26 24.31
CA THR A 248 1.80 9.38 24.11
C THR A 248 3.08 8.87 23.45
N LEU A 249 3.60 9.66 22.50
CA LEU A 249 4.87 9.42 21.81
C LEU A 249 5.82 10.58 22.10
N THR A 250 6.93 10.28 22.77
CA THR A 250 7.95 11.27 23.16
C THR A 250 9.22 11.01 22.36
N ALA A 251 9.68 12.01 21.60
CA ALA A 251 10.92 11.90 20.82
C ALA A 251 12.14 11.69 21.74
N VAL A 252 13.06 10.81 21.31
CA VAL A 252 14.26 10.45 22.05
C VAL A 252 15.46 10.30 21.12
N ASP A 253 16.49 11.11 21.31
CA ASP A 253 17.71 11.09 20.48
C ASP A 253 18.79 10.14 21.00
N SER A 254 18.63 9.59 22.21
CA SER A 254 19.62 8.71 22.85
C SER A 254 19.58 7.26 22.36
N ILE A 255 18.59 6.89 21.53
CA ILE A 255 18.45 5.54 20.97
C ILE A 255 19.23 5.46 19.67
N SER A 256 20.07 4.42 19.56
CA SER A 256 20.84 4.17 18.34
C SER A 256 19.94 3.90 17.13
N VAL A 257 20.25 4.53 16.01
CA VAL A 257 19.54 4.38 14.74
C VAL A 257 20.47 3.88 13.64
N TYR A 258 19.93 3.19 12.66
CA TYR A 258 20.67 2.63 11.52
C TYR A 258 20.87 3.63 10.38
N ASN A 259 20.17 4.76 10.40
CA ASN A 259 20.32 5.85 9.45
C ASN A 259 19.99 7.17 10.15
N LYS A 260 20.69 8.26 9.80
CA LYS A 260 20.55 9.59 10.42
C LYS A 260 19.15 10.20 10.28
N ASP A 261 18.38 9.80 9.27
CA ASP A 261 17.04 10.33 8.98
C ASP A 261 15.94 9.60 9.79
N VAL A 262 16.28 8.55 10.53
CA VAL A 262 15.37 7.81 11.39
C VAL A 262 15.14 8.56 12.69
N LYS A 263 13.86 8.78 13.04
CA LYS A 263 13.47 9.36 14.33
C LYS A 263 12.95 8.26 15.25
N THR A 264 13.19 8.39 16.56
CA THR A 264 12.79 7.40 17.57
C THR A 264 11.90 8.03 18.64
N TYR A 265 10.95 7.23 19.13
CA TYR A 265 9.96 7.66 20.12
C TYR A 265 9.78 6.60 21.20
N LEU A 266 9.75 7.04 22.45
CA LEU A 266 9.19 6.25 23.56
C LEU A 266 7.67 6.33 23.48
N VAL A 267 7.02 5.17 23.52
CA VAL A 267 5.56 5.05 23.46
C VAL A 267 5.05 4.61 24.83
N ASN A 268 4.19 5.42 25.44
CA ASN A 268 3.58 5.12 26.72
C ASN A 268 2.05 5.10 26.60
N ASP A 269 1.42 4.24 27.42
CA ASP A 269 -0.03 4.15 27.55
C ASP A 269 -0.60 5.34 28.36
N ALA A 270 -1.92 5.43 28.44
CA ALA A 270 -2.65 6.48 29.16
C ALA A 270 -2.29 6.54 30.66
N ASP A 271 -1.93 5.41 31.27
CA ASP A 271 -1.48 5.32 32.67
C ASP A 271 0.02 5.60 32.86
N GLY A 272 0.73 5.96 31.76
CA GLY A 272 2.17 6.19 31.74
C GLY A 272 3.02 4.92 31.62
N SER A 273 2.43 3.74 31.56
CA SER A 273 3.17 2.49 31.39
C SER A 273 3.83 2.41 30.00
N PHE A 274 5.03 1.84 29.96
CA PHE A 274 5.82 1.72 28.72
C PHE A 274 5.23 0.67 27.77
N LEU A 275 4.86 1.10 26.56
CA LEU A 275 4.32 0.24 25.49
C LEU A 275 5.38 -0.26 24.51
N GLY A 276 6.40 0.53 24.22
CA GLY A 276 7.41 0.14 23.26
C GLY A 276 8.24 1.31 22.72
N ILE A 277 9.11 1.01 21.75
CA ILE A 277 9.86 2.02 21.00
C ILE A 277 9.38 1.99 19.56
N PHE A 278 9.10 3.17 19.04
CA PHE A 278 8.72 3.37 17.65
C PHE A 278 9.84 4.09 16.89
N TYR A 279 10.18 3.58 15.71
CA TYR A 279 11.12 4.17 14.77
C TYR A 279 10.37 4.61 13.51
N SER A 280 10.52 5.85 13.08
CA SER A 280 10.00 6.34 11.82
C SER A 280 11.13 6.59 10.82
N ASP A 281 11.11 5.88 9.70
CA ASP A 281 12.06 5.95 8.60
C ASP A 281 11.34 6.37 7.31
N TYR A 282 11.09 7.67 7.16
CA TYR A 282 10.20 8.20 6.12
C TYR A 282 10.92 8.81 4.91
N MET A 283 12.25 9.04 4.98
CA MET A 283 12.98 9.68 3.89
C MET A 283 13.50 8.65 2.86
N PRO A 284 13.33 8.90 1.56
CA PRO A 284 13.83 8.03 0.50
C PRO A 284 15.35 8.04 0.43
N ARG A 285 15.95 6.91 0.05
CA ARG A 285 17.39 6.74 -0.23
C ARG A 285 17.60 5.55 -1.16
N ALA A 286 18.74 5.47 -1.86
CA ALA A 286 19.05 4.43 -2.84
C ALA A 286 19.01 2.99 -2.28
N SER A 287 19.32 2.79 -0.99
CA SER A 287 19.26 1.48 -0.33
C SER A 287 17.84 1.05 0.09
N LYS A 288 16.83 1.92 -0.04
CA LYS A 288 15.45 1.67 0.37
C LYS A 288 14.61 1.27 -0.83
N ARG A 289 13.89 0.16 -0.72
CA ARG A 289 12.88 -0.25 -1.71
C ARG A 289 11.75 0.77 -1.75
N SER A 290 11.07 0.86 -2.88
CA SER A 290 9.84 1.65 -3.03
C SER A 290 8.69 1.04 -2.23
N GLY A 291 7.67 1.87 -1.94
CA GLY A 291 6.54 1.50 -1.10
C GLY A 291 6.74 1.88 0.37
N ALA A 292 5.82 1.42 1.20
CA ALA A 292 5.85 1.59 2.64
C ALA A 292 5.58 0.25 3.33
N TRP A 293 6.03 0.11 4.56
CA TRP A 293 5.78 -1.10 5.37
C TRP A 293 6.05 -0.85 6.86
N MET A 294 5.38 -1.61 7.68
CA MET A 294 5.70 -1.79 9.09
C MET A 294 6.49 -3.09 9.29
N SER A 295 7.45 -3.09 10.20
CA SER A 295 8.04 -4.31 10.73
C SER A 295 8.58 -4.06 12.15
N ASN A 296 9.28 -5.04 12.72
CA ASN A 296 9.81 -4.94 14.07
C ASN A 296 11.23 -5.50 14.19
N PHE A 297 12.01 -4.94 15.11
CA PHE A 297 13.27 -5.54 15.56
C PHE A 297 13.01 -6.55 16.67
N ARG A 298 11.89 -6.38 17.39
CA ARG A 298 11.45 -7.26 18.45
C ARG A 298 9.92 -7.20 18.58
N GLU A 299 9.26 -8.35 18.52
CA GLU A 299 7.83 -8.45 18.77
C GLU A 299 7.50 -8.36 20.28
N GLN A 300 6.22 -8.14 20.59
CA GLN A 300 5.70 -8.21 21.94
C GLN A 300 5.48 -9.68 22.36
N TRP A 301 5.75 -10.02 23.60
CA TRP A 301 5.24 -11.20 24.30
C TRP A 301 5.21 -10.92 25.80
N GLN A 302 4.72 -11.87 26.61
CA GLN A 302 4.60 -11.69 28.06
C GLN A 302 5.89 -11.13 28.69
N GLY A 303 5.79 -9.97 29.33
CA GLY A 303 6.90 -9.29 30.00
C GLY A 303 7.90 -8.60 29.08
N VAL A 304 7.70 -8.63 27.75
CA VAL A 304 8.59 -8.00 26.76
C VAL A 304 7.82 -7.04 25.88
N ARG A 305 8.29 -5.79 25.80
CA ARG A 305 7.68 -4.77 24.95
C ARG A 305 8.38 -4.67 23.60
N PRO A 306 7.66 -4.33 22.53
CA PRO A 306 8.15 -4.39 21.17
C PRO A 306 9.08 -3.23 20.79
N LEU A 307 9.87 -3.45 19.73
CA LEU A 307 10.63 -2.42 19.00
C LEU A 307 10.11 -2.43 17.56
N ILE A 308 9.36 -1.41 17.17
CA ILE A 308 8.63 -1.35 15.91
C ILE A 308 9.16 -0.23 15.05
N TYR A 309 9.20 -0.45 13.74
CA TYR A 309 9.57 0.59 12.78
C TYR A 309 8.59 0.64 11.61
N ASN A 310 8.30 1.87 11.17
CA ASN A 310 7.64 2.14 9.91
C ASN A 310 8.65 2.70 8.91
N VAL A 311 8.57 2.22 7.69
CA VAL A 311 9.40 2.68 6.57
C VAL A 311 8.49 3.20 5.47
N ALA A 312 8.85 4.37 4.92
CA ALA A 312 8.22 4.92 3.73
C ALA A 312 9.26 5.69 2.91
N SER A 313 8.87 6.14 1.73
CA SER A 313 9.73 6.95 0.85
C SER A 313 8.96 8.22 0.44
N PHE A 314 8.67 9.08 1.43
CA PHE A 314 7.91 10.32 1.22
C PHE A 314 8.73 11.38 0.49
N THR A 315 8.02 12.40 -0.01
CA THR A 315 8.64 13.53 -0.70
C THR A 315 9.75 14.18 0.15
N LYS A 316 10.95 14.30 -0.43
CA LYS A 316 12.11 14.92 0.25
C LYS A 316 11.91 16.41 0.50
N PRO A 317 12.48 16.96 1.58
CA PRO A 317 12.67 18.41 1.70
C PRO A 317 13.66 18.90 0.64
N SER A 318 13.52 20.15 0.18
CA SER A 318 14.44 20.80 -0.75
C SER A 318 14.61 22.28 -0.40
N GLY A 319 15.83 22.72 -0.15
CA GLY A 319 16.13 24.08 0.31
C GLY A 319 15.34 24.42 1.59
N ASP A 320 14.56 25.51 1.54
CA ASP A 320 13.72 25.95 2.67
C ASP A 320 12.32 25.31 2.66
N ILE A 321 12.03 24.41 1.70
CA ILE A 321 10.75 23.71 1.60
C ILE A 321 10.87 22.40 2.38
N PRO A 322 10.08 22.19 3.45
CA PRO A 322 10.07 20.93 4.19
C PRO A 322 9.52 19.78 3.33
N SER A 323 9.58 18.56 3.84
CA SER A 323 8.86 17.43 3.23
C SER A 323 7.36 17.74 3.25
N LEU A 324 6.80 18.01 2.07
CA LEU A 324 5.37 18.29 1.86
C LEU A 324 4.71 17.06 1.23
N LEU A 325 3.81 16.43 1.96
CA LEU A 325 3.16 15.19 1.58
C LEU A 325 1.96 15.44 0.64
N THR A 326 1.66 14.47 -0.19
CA THR A 326 0.35 14.34 -0.81
C THR A 326 -0.67 13.82 0.21
N ILE A 327 -1.95 13.89 -0.11
CA ILE A 327 -3.00 13.25 0.72
C ILE A 327 -2.76 11.74 0.82
N ASP A 328 -2.34 11.10 -0.26
CA ASP A 328 -2.07 9.66 -0.28
C ASP A 328 -0.83 9.31 0.57
N GLU A 329 0.22 10.13 0.56
CA GLU A 329 1.38 9.96 1.46
C GLU A 329 0.98 10.15 2.93
N ALA A 330 0.07 11.09 3.23
CA ALA A 330 -0.46 11.28 4.58
C ALA A 330 -1.30 10.07 5.03
N ARG A 331 -2.19 9.54 4.17
CA ARG A 331 -2.94 8.30 4.43
C ARG A 331 -1.99 7.11 4.65
N THR A 332 -0.95 6.98 3.83
CA THR A 332 0.07 5.94 3.98
C THR A 332 0.76 6.01 5.35
N MET A 333 1.07 7.22 5.86
CA MET A 333 1.64 7.37 7.20
C MET A 333 0.71 6.82 8.29
N PHE A 334 -0.59 7.10 8.19
CA PHE A 334 -1.60 6.59 9.11
C PHE A 334 -1.77 5.07 8.98
N HIS A 335 -1.76 4.56 7.75
CA HIS A 335 -1.81 3.12 7.44
C HIS A 335 -0.69 2.35 8.16
N GLU A 336 0.56 2.73 7.90
CA GLU A 336 1.71 2.05 8.50
C GLU A 336 1.71 2.16 10.04
N PHE A 337 1.19 3.26 10.56
CA PHE A 337 1.05 3.39 12.00
C PHE A 337 -0.08 2.54 12.57
N GLY A 338 -1.11 2.22 11.80
CA GLY A 338 -2.13 1.25 12.17
C GLY A 338 -1.54 -0.14 12.43
N HIS A 339 -0.63 -0.60 11.57
CA HIS A 339 0.15 -1.80 11.81
C HIS A 339 1.06 -1.66 13.05
N ALA A 340 1.69 -0.50 13.23
CA ALA A 340 2.52 -0.24 14.40
C ALA A 340 1.70 -0.30 15.69
N LEU A 341 0.47 0.23 15.72
CA LEU A 341 -0.46 0.11 16.84
C LEU A 341 -0.80 -1.34 17.14
N HIS A 342 -1.06 -2.15 16.13
CA HIS A 342 -1.33 -3.59 16.28
C HIS A 342 -0.16 -4.30 16.99
N GLY A 343 1.08 -3.95 16.62
CA GLY A 343 2.28 -4.46 17.27
C GLY A 343 2.49 -3.92 18.70
N MET A 344 2.33 -2.60 18.90
CA MET A 344 2.60 -1.94 20.18
C MET A 344 1.56 -2.24 21.24
N LEU A 345 0.30 -2.30 20.87
CA LEU A 345 -0.81 -2.56 21.82
C LEU A 345 -1.02 -4.04 22.14
N SER A 346 -0.41 -4.95 21.39
CA SER A 346 -0.53 -6.39 21.64
C SER A 346 -0.26 -6.74 23.08
N GLN A 347 -1.11 -7.61 23.66
CA GLN A 347 -1.05 -8.13 25.03
C GLN A 347 -1.00 -9.66 25.05
N CYS A 348 -0.33 -10.23 24.05
CA CYS A 348 -0.22 -11.67 23.90
C CYS A 348 0.83 -12.26 24.85
N THR A 349 0.52 -13.42 25.42
CA THR A 349 1.47 -14.20 26.22
C THR A 349 2.59 -14.78 25.36
N TYR A 350 2.24 -15.19 24.15
CA TYR A 350 3.14 -15.91 23.25
C TYR A 350 3.45 -15.09 22.00
N LYS A 351 4.73 -15.04 21.64
CA LYS A 351 5.26 -14.32 20.49
C LYS A 351 4.57 -14.68 19.15
N GLY A 352 4.33 -15.97 18.91
CA GLY A 352 3.78 -16.47 17.64
C GLY A 352 2.33 -16.08 17.32
N VAL A 353 1.65 -15.34 18.23
CA VAL A 353 0.31 -14.80 18.03
C VAL A 353 0.25 -13.30 18.35
N SER A 354 1.40 -12.65 18.48
CA SER A 354 1.48 -11.24 18.88
C SER A 354 1.36 -10.31 17.68
N GLY A 355 0.73 -9.17 17.90
CA GLY A 355 0.67 -8.08 16.92
C GLY A 355 0.16 -8.53 15.56
N THR A 356 0.95 -8.28 14.53
CA THR A 356 0.64 -8.61 13.13
C THR A 356 0.77 -10.10 12.77
N SER A 357 1.02 -11.00 13.75
CA SER A 357 1.03 -12.46 13.53
C SER A 357 -0.38 -13.04 13.43
N VAL A 358 -1.20 -12.50 12.57
CA VAL A 358 -2.61 -12.82 12.25
C VAL A 358 -2.74 -13.51 10.90
N ALA A 359 -3.96 -13.85 10.47
CA ALA A 359 -4.21 -14.25 9.09
C ALA A 359 -3.91 -13.10 8.13
N GLN A 360 -3.35 -13.42 6.95
CA GLN A 360 -2.90 -12.40 5.99
C GLN A 360 -4.04 -11.48 5.54
N ASP A 361 -5.24 -12.01 5.35
CA ASP A 361 -6.43 -11.26 4.95
C ASP A 361 -7.17 -10.55 6.11
N PHE A 362 -6.54 -10.53 7.32
CA PHE A 362 -6.96 -9.74 8.47
C PHE A 362 -5.96 -8.64 8.83
N VAL A 363 -4.71 -8.79 8.40
CA VAL A 363 -3.60 -7.94 8.85
C VAL A 363 -3.78 -6.48 8.48
N GLU A 364 -4.50 -6.20 7.37
CA GLU A 364 -4.73 -4.84 6.87
C GLU A 364 -5.90 -4.11 7.57
N LEU A 365 -6.72 -4.78 8.38
CA LEU A 365 -7.80 -4.10 9.09
C LEU A 365 -7.31 -2.97 10.01
N PRO A 366 -6.28 -3.16 10.88
CA PRO A 366 -5.78 -2.08 11.73
C PRO A 366 -5.09 -0.94 10.97
N SER A 367 -4.52 -1.22 9.82
CA SER A 367 -3.85 -0.21 8.99
C SER A 367 -4.85 0.62 8.19
N GLN A 368 -5.75 -0.02 7.46
CA GLN A 368 -6.72 0.65 6.60
C GLN A 368 -7.71 1.49 7.40
N ILE A 369 -8.17 1.01 8.55
CA ILE A 369 -9.08 1.80 9.39
C ILE A 369 -8.44 3.12 9.84
N MET A 370 -7.13 3.15 10.10
CA MET A 370 -6.43 4.37 10.51
C MET A 370 -6.39 5.43 9.41
N GLU A 371 -6.43 5.02 8.13
CA GLU A 371 -6.43 5.94 6.99
C GLU A 371 -7.61 6.92 7.00
N HIS A 372 -8.76 6.50 7.54
CA HIS A 372 -9.95 7.35 7.61
C HIS A 372 -9.69 8.61 8.43
N TRP A 373 -8.99 8.50 9.56
CA TRP A 373 -8.69 9.67 10.40
C TRP A 373 -7.77 10.68 9.72
N ALA A 374 -6.94 10.26 8.77
CA ALA A 374 -6.04 11.18 8.07
C ALA A 374 -6.78 12.30 7.34
N ILE A 375 -7.98 12.02 6.82
CA ILE A 375 -8.77 12.94 6.01
C ILE A 375 -10.08 13.38 6.69
N GLU A 376 -10.31 12.99 7.93
CA GLU A 376 -11.46 13.49 8.68
C GLU A 376 -11.34 15.01 8.91
N PRO A 377 -12.38 15.81 8.61
CA PRO A 377 -12.32 17.28 8.73
C PRO A 377 -11.86 17.77 10.11
N GLU A 378 -12.36 17.13 11.17
CA GLU A 378 -11.98 17.45 12.55
C GLU A 378 -10.48 17.24 12.79
N VAL A 379 -9.90 16.20 12.21
CA VAL A 379 -8.47 15.87 12.34
C VAL A 379 -7.62 16.78 11.47
N MET A 380 -8.02 17.01 10.20
CA MET A 380 -7.30 17.94 9.31
C MET A 380 -7.20 19.34 9.91
N LYS A 381 -8.24 19.85 10.58
CA LYS A 381 -8.20 21.16 11.28
C LYS A 381 -7.15 21.24 12.38
N VAL A 382 -6.74 20.11 12.94
CA VAL A 382 -5.69 20.07 13.97
C VAL A 382 -4.31 20.16 13.35
N TYR A 383 -4.04 19.36 12.31
CA TYR A 383 -2.69 19.20 11.82
C TYR A 383 -2.40 19.91 10.49
N ALA A 384 -3.39 20.04 9.59
CA ALA A 384 -3.15 20.60 8.27
C ALA A 384 -2.97 22.11 8.36
N LYS A 385 -1.70 22.54 8.49
CA LYS A 385 -1.29 23.94 8.65
C LYS A 385 -0.26 24.29 7.61
N HIS A 386 -0.48 25.44 6.95
CA HIS A 386 0.45 25.94 5.94
C HIS A 386 1.86 26.09 6.52
N TYR A 387 2.86 25.46 5.90
CA TYR A 387 4.20 25.34 6.45
C TYR A 387 4.92 26.67 6.72
N LYS A 388 4.58 27.75 5.97
CA LYS A 388 5.13 29.09 6.18
C LYS A 388 4.28 29.96 7.11
N THR A 389 2.97 30.09 6.83
CA THR A 389 2.09 31.02 7.52
C THR A 389 1.47 30.44 8.79
N ARG A 390 1.48 29.10 8.92
CA ARG A 390 0.82 28.33 9.99
C ARG A 390 -0.71 28.48 10.02
N GLU A 391 -1.29 29.05 8.98
CA GLU A 391 -2.74 29.09 8.80
C GLU A 391 -3.29 27.66 8.62
N VAL A 392 -4.43 27.41 9.27
CA VAL A 392 -5.13 26.11 9.15
C VAL A 392 -5.73 25.98 7.75
N LEU A 393 -5.76 24.76 7.23
CA LEU A 393 -6.40 24.43 5.96
C LEU A 393 -7.84 24.98 5.94
N PRO A 394 -8.20 25.83 4.97
CA PRO A 394 -9.53 26.45 4.89
C PRO A 394 -10.66 25.41 4.76
N ASP A 395 -11.80 25.67 5.41
CA ASP A 395 -12.98 24.80 5.30
C ASP A 395 -13.43 24.58 3.85
N SER A 396 -13.22 25.56 2.97
CA SER A 396 -13.50 25.43 1.53
C SER A 396 -12.63 24.37 0.84
N LEU A 397 -11.36 24.25 1.22
CA LEU A 397 -10.47 23.21 0.70
C LEU A 397 -10.79 21.83 1.32
N ILE A 398 -11.14 21.77 2.60
CA ILE A 398 -11.61 20.55 3.26
C ILE A 398 -12.84 20.01 2.53
N ALA A 399 -13.85 20.86 2.28
CA ALA A 399 -15.05 20.46 1.55
C ALA A 399 -14.74 19.94 0.12
N LYS A 400 -13.76 20.55 -0.57
CA LYS A 400 -13.31 20.07 -1.89
C LYS A 400 -12.65 18.70 -1.79
N ILE A 401 -11.82 18.45 -0.76
CA ILE A 401 -11.21 17.13 -0.50
C ILE A 401 -12.29 16.07 -0.26
N GLU A 402 -13.30 16.37 0.56
CA GLU A 402 -14.42 15.45 0.80
C GLU A 402 -15.24 15.15 -0.47
N ASN A 403 -15.52 16.18 -1.27
CA ASN A 403 -16.31 16.04 -2.50
C ASN A 403 -15.61 15.19 -3.57
N GLN A 404 -14.29 15.13 -3.57
CA GLN A 404 -13.53 14.31 -4.52
C GLN A 404 -13.25 12.88 -4.03
N ALA A 405 -13.72 12.47 -2.86
CA ALA A 405 -13.36 11.20 -2.23
C ALA A 405 -13.57 9.96 -3.13
N LEU A 406 -14.50 10.05 -4.09
CA LEU A 406 -14.78 8.99 -5.07
C LEU A 406 -14.18 9.28 -6.46
N PHE A 407 -13.39 10.34 -6.60
CA PHE A 407 -12.76 10.66 -7.87
C PHE A 407 -11.71 9.61 -8.25
N ASN A 408 -11.71 9.20 -9.52
CA ASN A 408 -10.76 8.24 -10.07
C ASN A 408 -10.82 6.83 -9.40
N GLN A 409 -11.91 6.53 -8.70
CA GLN A 409 -12.06 5.26 -7.98
C GLN A 409 -12.12 4.05 -8.92
N GLY A 410 -12.70 4.22 -10.12
CA GLY A 410 -12.70 3.17 -11.14
C GLY A 410 -11.29 2.76 -11.56
N PHE A 411 -10.41 3.73 -11.79
CA PHE A 411 -9.01 3.48 -12.10
C PHE A 411 -8.28 2.79 -10.93
N MET A 412 -8.32 3.40 -9.76
CA MET A 412 -7.56 2.92 -8.59
C MET A 412 -7.96 1.49 -8.20
N THR A 413 -9.25 1.20 -8.20
CA THR A 413 -9.74 -0.14 -7.87
C THR A 413 -9.43 -1.14 -8.97
N THR A 414 -9.51 -0.74 -10.26
CA THR A 414 -9.21 -1.64 -11.38
C THR A 414 -7.74 -2.04 -11.41
N GLU A 415 -6.80 -1.10 -11.19
CA GLU A 415 -5.36 -1.44 -11.16
C GLU A 415 -5.02 -2.37 -9.99
N LEU A 416 -5.65 -2.18 -8.82
CA LEU A 416 -5.47 -3.02 -7.64
C LEU A 416 -6.06 -4.42 -7.85
N LEU A 417 -7.29 -4.51 -8.37
CA LEU A 417 -7.96 -5.77 -8.71
C LEU A 417 -7.19 -6.54 -9.79
N ALA A 418 -6.64 -5.85 -10.80
CA ALA A 418 -5.84 -6.48 -11.84
C ALA A 418 -4.59 -7.16 -11.24
N ALA A 419 -3.92 -6.51 -10.29
CA ALA A 419 -2.77 -7.10 -9.60
C ALA A 419 -3.20 -8.27 -8.69
N ALA A 420 -4.32 -8.15 -7.96
CA ALA A 420 -4.83 -9.24 -7.10
C ALA A 420 -5.26 -10.46 -7.92
N LEU A 421 -5.93 -10.25 -9.05
CA LEU A 421 -6.30 -11.33 -9.96
C LEU A 421 -5.07 -11.97 -10.60
N LEU A 422 -4.06 -11.19 -10.99
CA LEU A 422 -2.80 -11.71 -11.53
C LEU A 422 -2.06 -12.58 -10.51
N ASP A 423 -1.99 -12.14 -9.25
CA ASP A 423 -1.42 -12.94 -8.16
C ASP A 423 -2.14 -14.28 -8.01
N MET A 424 -3.45 -14.27 -7.96
CA MET A 424 -4.25 -15.49 -7.85
C MET A 424 -4.10 -16.41 -9.06
N GLU A 425 -4.10 -15.86 -10.27
CA GLU A 425 -3.92 -16.62 -11.51
C GLU A 425 -2.55 -17.31 -11.56
N PHE A 426 -1.47 -16.65 -11.14
CA PHE A 426 -0.15 -17.29 -11.02
C PHE A 426 -0.12 -18.42 -10.00
N HIS A 427 -0.79 -18.25 -8.86
CA HIS A 427 -0.69 -19.21 -7.75
C HIS A 427 -1.76 -20.32 -7.78
N THR A 428 -2.75 -20.22 -8.68
CA THR A 428 -3.69 -21.31 -8.99
C THR A 428 -3.24 -22.21 -10.14
N LEU A 429 -2.10 -21.91 -10.78
CA LEU A 429 -1.51 -22.78 -11.81
C LEU A 429 -1.26 -24.19 -11.25
N THR A 430 -1.56 -25.19 -12.06
CA THR A 430 -1.30 -26.62 -11.79
C THR A 430 -0.12 -27.17 -12.60
N SER A 431 0.40 -26.41 -13.56
CA SER A 431 1.66 -26.65 -14.29
C SER A 431 2.30 -25.31 -14.64
N THR A 432 3.62 -25.27 -14.68
CA THR A 432 4.43 -24.14 -15.13
C THR A 432 5.23 -24.49 -16.40
N ASP A 433 4.89 -25.59 -17.06
CA ASP A 433 5.52 -26.00 -18.30
C ASP A 433 5.32 -24.94 -19.38
N ASN A 434 6.42 -24.54 -20.02
CA ASN A 434 6.43 -23.52 -21.06
C ASN A 434 5.80 -22.16 -20.66
N LEU A 435 5.72 -21.86 -19.36
CA LEU A 435 5.19 -20.60 -18.87
C LEU A 435 6.11 -19.44 -19.28
N ASP A 436 5.56 -18.50 -20.05
CA ASP A 436 6.09 -17.15 -20.24
C ASP A 436 5.25 -16.21 -19.36
N VAL A 437 5.86 -15.68 -18.31
CA VAL A 437 5.15 -14.91 -17.28
C VAL A 437 4.56 -13.60 -17.81
N VAL A 438 5.20 -12.98 -18.80
CA VAL A 438 4.74 -11.73 -19.42
C VAL A 438 3.59 -12.00 -20.40
N ALA A 439 3.73 -13.04 -21.23
CA ALA A 439 2.66 -13.47 -22.13
C ALA A 439 1.43 -13.95 -21.33
N TYR A 440 1.64 -14.65 -20.23
CA TYR A 440 0.55 -15.09 -19.35
C TYR A 440 -0.16 -13.92 -18.68
N GLU A 441 0.56 -12.93 -18.13
CA GLU A 441 -0.02 -11.69 -17.63
C GLU A 441 -0.91 -11.04 -18.69
N LYS A 442 -0.39 -10.88 -19.91
CA LYS A 442 -1.16 -10.30 -21.02
C LYS A 442 -2.42 -11.12 -21.30
N GLN A 443 -2.32 -12.44 -21.35
CA GLN A 443 -3.47 -13.34 -21.58
C GLN A 443 -4.54 -13.17 -20.48
N VAL A 444 -4.13 -13.07 -19.22
CA VAL A 444 -5.04 -12.85 -18.09
C VAL A 444 -5.75 -11.50 -18.23
N MET A 445 -5.02 -10.42 -18.49
CA MET A 445 -5.58 -9.06 -18.63
C MET A 445 -6.51 -8.94 -19.84
N ASP A 446 -6.16 -9.56 -20.97
CA ASP A 446 -7.03 -9.62 -22.16
C ASP A 446 -8.35 -10.36 -21.86
N ARG A 447 -8.29 -11.49 -21.13
CA ARG A 447 -9.46 -12.27 -20.73
C ARG A 447 -10.38 -11.49 -19.78
N LEU A 448 -9.80 -10.71 -18.89
CA LEU A 448 -10.51 -9.83 -17.97
C LEU A 448 -11.10 -8.60 -18.65
N GLY A 449 -10.69 -8.30 -19.89
CA GLY A 449 -11.11 -7.11 -20.62
C GLY A 449 -10.55 -5.81 -20.05
N LEU A 450 -9.34 -5.87 -19.45
CA LEU A 450 -8.65 -4.68 -18.97
C LEU A 450 -8.42 -3.70 -20.12
N ILE A 451 -8.80 -2.44 -19.93
CA ILE A 451 -8.62 -1.40 -20.95
C ILE A 451 -7.14 -1.01 -21.09
N PRO A 452 -6.67 -0.64 -22.29
CA PRO A 452 -5.24 -0.38 -22.54
C PRO A 452 -4.68 0.84 -21.78
N GLN A 453 -5.56 1.70 -21.27
CA GLN A 453 -5.19 2.87 -20.47
C GLN A 453 -4.81 2.54 -19.03
N ILE A 454 -5.06 1.30 -18.58
CA ILE A 454 -4.76 0.85 -17.22
C ILE A 454 -3.84 -0.37 -17.29
N ALA A 455 -2.77 -0.35 -16.52
CA ALA A 455 -1.95 -1.54 -16.24
C ALA A 455 -2.28 -2.08 -14.83
N PRO A 456 -2.02 -3.36 -14.55
CA PRO A 456 -2.02 -3.82 -13.17
C PRO A 456 -1.10 -2.96 -12.31
N ARG A 457 -1.50 -2.68 -11.07
CA ARG A 457 -0.72 -1.86 -10.12
C ARG A 457 0.72 -2.34 -10.00
N TYR A 458 0.92 -3.65 -10.07
CA TYR A 458 2.22 -4.31 -10.22
C TYR A 458 2.14 -5.32 -11.35
N ARG A 459 3.09 -5.25 -12.27
CA ARG A 459 3.24 -6.23 -13.33
C ARG A 459 4.13 -7.38 -12.86
N ALA A 460 4.05 -8.51 -13.54
CA ALA A 460 4.73 -9.76 -13.19
C ALA A 460 6.21 -9.56 -12.79
N THR A 461 6.96 -8.76 -13.54
CA THR A 461 8.43 -8.65 -13.41
C THR A 461 8.91 -7.72 -12.29
N TYR A 462 8.01 -6.97 -11.64
CA TYR A 462 8.36 -6.11 -10.49
C TYR A 462 7.37 -6.20 -9.33
N PHE A 463 6.60 -7.25 -9.25
CA PHE A 463 5.60 -7.48 -8.20
C PHE A 463 6.25 -7.94 -6.88
N ASN A 464 6.92 -7.03 -6.20
CA ASN A 464 7.65 -7.35 -4.96
C ASN A 464 6.78 -7.90 -3.83
N HIS A 465 5.50 -7.53 -3.75
CA HIS A 465 4.59 -8.04 -2.71
C HIS A 465 4.53 -9.57 -2.70
N ILE A 466 4.42 -10.19 -3.87
CA ILE A 466 4.37 -11.65 -3.96
C ILE A 466 5.73 -12.34 -3.75
N MET A 467 6.78 -11.57 -3.44
CA MET A 467 8.10 -12.09 -3.03
C MET A 467 8.29 -12.07 -1.52
N GLY A 468 7.42 -11.38 -0.78
CA GLY A 468 7.63 -11.07 0.63
C GLY A 468 6.44 -11.34 1.54
N GLY A 469 5.61 -12.36 1.27
CA GLY A 469 4.51 -12.77 2.16
C GLY A 469 3.10 -12.49 1.65
N TYR A 470 2.95 -11.85 0.48
CA TYR A 470 1.66 -11.60 -0.17
C TYR A 470 1.41 -12.51 -1.38
N GLU A 471 2.18 -13.57 -1.56
CA GLU A 471 1.94 -14.58 -2.59
C GLU A 471 0.62 -15.33 -2.36
N ALA A 472 -0.25 -15.34 -3.36
CA ALA A 472 -1.65 -15.76 -3.26
C ALA A 472 -2.41 -15.01 -2.14
N GLY A 473 -1.97 -13.79 -1.83
CA GLY A 473 -2.42 -12.98 -0.69
C GLY A 473 -2.64 -11.50 -0.99
N TYR A 474 -2.37 -11.04 -2.22
CA TYR A 474 -2.54 -9.62 -2.55
C TYR A 474 -4.01 -9.16 -2.52
N TYR A 475 -4.96 -10.08 -2.64
CA TYR A 475 -6.39 -9.83 -2.44
C TYR A 475 -6.72 -9.30 -1.04
N SER A 476 -5.83 -9.50 -0.07
CA SER A 476 -6.04 -9.15 1.34
C SER A 476 -6.34 -7.66 1.56
N TYR A 477 -5.79 -6.78 0.72
CA TYR A 477 -6.10 -5.35 0.77
C TYR A 477 -7.59 -5.08 0.55
N LEU A 478 -8.17 -5.66 -0.51
CA LEU A 478 -9.59 -5.53 -0.82
C LEU A 478 -10.49 -6.29 0.16
N TRP A 479 -10.01 -7.44 0.66
CA TRP A 479 -10.73 -8.22 1.66
C TRP A 479 -10.84 -7.47 2.98
N ALA A 480 -9.75 -6.86 3.42
CA ALA A 480 -9.71 -6.09 4.66
C ALA A 480 -10.42 -4.74 4.54
N GLU A 481 -10.46 -4.12 3.34
CA GLU A 481 -11.24 -2.90 3.07
C GLU A 481 -12.72 -3.09 3.41
N ARG A 482 -13.28 -4.28 3.19
CA ARG A 482 -14.63 -4.63 3.64
C ARG A 482 -14.76 -4.61 5.16
N LEU A 483 -13.74 -5.12 5.87
CA LEU A 483 -13.70 -5.15 7.33
C LEU A 483 -13.54 -3.75 7.92
N ASP A 484 -12.63 -2.96 7.34
CA ASP A 484 -12.31 -1.63 7.84
C ASP A 484 -13.48 -0.65 7.65
N ALA A 485 -14.10 -0.66 6.47
CA ALA A 485 -15.25 0.21 6.17
C ALA A 485 -16.41 -0.03 7.15
N ASP A 486 -16.75 -1.29 7.44
CA ASP A 486 -17.78 -1.62 8.41
C ASP A 486 -17.32 -1.31 9.86
N ALA A 487 -16.03 -1.52 10.18
CA ALA A 487 -15.49 -1.17 11.49
C ALA A 487 -15.49 0.35 11.73
N PHE A 488 -15.18 1.16 10.70
CA PHE A 488 -15.20 2.61 10.81
C PHE A 488 -16.62 3.18 10.92
N GLU A 489 -17.62 2.50 10.34
CA GLU A 489 -19.04 2.88 10.57
C GLU A 489 -19.40 2.85 12.05
N ALA A 490 -18.86 1.92 12.86
CA ALA A 490 -19.08 1.94 14.31
C ALA A 490 -18.58 3.23 14.96
N PHE A 491 -17.47 3.80 14.49
CA PHE A 491 -16.97 5.10 14.96
C PHE A 491 -17.84 6.26 14.46
N LYS A 492 -18.34 6.20 13.23
CA LYS A 492 -19.27 7.24 12.73
C LYS A 492 -20.60 7.25 13.47
N GLU A 493 -21.13 6.07 13.83
CA GLU A 493 -22.38 5.92 14.59
C GLU A 493 -22.31 6.57 15.99
N HIS A 494 -21.14 6.52 16.65
CA HIS A 494 -20.99 6.97 18.04
C HIS A 494 -20.12 8.22 18.18
N GLY A 495 -19.39 8.60 17.16
CA GLY A 495 -18.38 9.67 17.12
C GLY A 495 -16.99 9.12 16.90
N ILE A 496 -16.21 9.77 16.00
CA ILE A 496 -14.90 9.26 15.53
C ILE A 496 -13.85 9.12 16.65
N PHE A 497 -14.11 9.69 17.81
CA PHE A 497 -13.28 9.58 19.04
C PHE A 497 -14.06 9.02 20.23
N ASP A 498 -15.18 8.30 19.98
CA ASP A 498 -15.93 7.67 21.09
C ASP A 498 -15.05 6.73 21.89
N PRO A 499 -14.87 6.96 23.22
CA PRO A 499 -13.97 6.15 24.03
C PRO A 499 -14.40 4.68 24.17
N ALA A 500 -15.71 4.41 24.11
CA ALA A 500 -16.23 3.05 24.23
C ALA A 500 -15.90 2.23 22.98
N THR A 501 -16.13 2.79 21.78
CA THR A 501 -15.80 2.18 20.50
C THR A 501 -14.29 1.99 20.35
N ALA A 502 -13.49 3.01 20.68
CA ALA A 502 -12.02 2.93 20.66
C ALA A 502 -11.49 1.85 21.60
N THR A 503 -12.04 1.77 22.83
CA THR A 503 -11.68 0.72 23.79
C THR A 503 -12.07 -0.67 23.29
N ALA A 504 -13.25 -0.82 22.68
CA ALA A 504 -13.72 -2.08 22.12
C ALA A 504 -12.81 -2.55 20.98
N PHE A 505 -12.44 -1.66 20.05
CA PHE A 505 -11.52 -1.97 18.96
C PHE A 505 -10.12 -2.35 19.49
N ARG A 506 -9.57 -1.55 20.43
CA ARG A 506 -8.30 -1.83 21.07
C ARG A 506 -8.30 -3.23 21.73
N LYS A 507 -9.28 -3.52 22.58
CA LYS A 507 -9.31 -4.75 23.39
C LYS A 507 -9.62 -6.01 22.58
N ASN A 508 -10.46 -5.91 21.55
CA ASN A 508 -10.94 -7.07 20.82
C ASN A 508 -10.13 -7.35 19.54
N ILE A 509 -9.45 -6.33 18.99
CA ILE A 509 -8.63 -6.45 17.78
C ILE A 509 -7.15 -6.25 18.12
N LEU A 510 -6.74 -5.02 18.51
CA LEU A 510 -5.32 -4.66 18.61
C LEU A 510 -4.56 -5.43 19.69
N GLU A 511 -5.13 -5.56 20.89
CA GLU A 511 -4.50 -6.28 22.01
C GLU A 511 -4.48 -7.80 21.82
N LYS A 512 -5.38 -8.33 20.98
CA LYS A 512 -5.54 -9.77 20.77
C LYS A 512 -4.54 -10.35 19.76
N GLY A 513 -4.03 -9.56 18.82
CA GLY A 513 -3.21 -10.10 17.74
C GLY A 513 -3.87 -11.34 17.11
N GLY A 514 -3.11 -12.39 16.87
CA GLY A 514 -3.57 -13.66 16.33
C GLY A 514 -3.90 -14.71 17.40
N SER A 515 -4.40 -14.32 18.58
CA SER A 515 -4.66 -15.24 19.70
C SER A 515 -5.97 -16.02 19.59
N ASP A 516 -6.86 -15.63 18.69
CA ASP A 516 -8.13 -16.32 18.40
C ASP A 516 -8.46 -16.20 16.90
N ASP A 517 -9.55 -16.84 16.48
CA ASP A 517 -10.07 -16.74 15.10
C ASP A 517 -10.38 -15.27 14.73
N PRO A 518 -9.90 -14.76 13.60
CA PRO A 518 -10.07 -13.37 13.22
C PRO A 518 -11.53 -12.93 13.14
N MET A 519 -12.41 -13.78 12.58
CA MET A 519 -13.82 -13.46 12.45
C MET A 519 -14.52 -13.40 13.81
N LYS A 520 -14.12 -14.27 14.74
CA LYS A 520 -14.62 -14.24 16.12
C LYS A 520 -14.19 -12.95 16.84
N LEU A 521 -12.95 -12.51 16.65
CA LEU A 521 -12.46 -11.22 17.19
C LEU A 521 -13.26 -10.06 16.61
N TYR A 522 -13.48 -10.07 15.29
CA TYR A 522 -14.28 -9.07 14.61
C TYR A 522 -15.72 -9.02 15.12
N HIS A 523 -16.39 -10.16 15.21
CA HIS A 523 -17.75 -10.29 15.79
C HIS A 523 -17.82 -9.77 17.23
N THR A 524 -16.78 -10.02 18.03
CA THR A 524 -16.74 -9.50 19.41
C THR A 524 -16.68 -7.99 19.45
N PHE A 525 -16.03 -7.36 18.46
CA PHE A 525 -15.99 -5.90 18.30
C PHE A 525 -17.29 -5.35 17.71
N ARG A 526 -17.72 -5.85 16.54
CA ARG A 526 -18.78 -5.25 15.72
C ARG A 526 -20.19 -5.81 16.00
N GLY A 527 -20.28 -7.05 16.46
CA GLY A 527 -21.55 -7.75 16.74
C GLY A 527 -22.21 -8.40 15.52
N ALA A 528 -21.64 -8.26 14.32
CA ALA A 528 -22.17 -8.77 13.05
C ALA A 528 -21.04 -9.11 12.07
N ASP A 529 -21.39 -9.81 10.97
CA ASP A 529 -20.52 -9.99 9.80
C ASP A 529 -20.36 -8.69 9.03
N PRO A 530 -19.19 -8.41 8.45
CA PRO A 530 -18.96 -7.22 7.66
C PRO A 530 -19.79 -7.21 6.37
N SER A 531 -20.36 -6.05 6.03
CA SER A 531 -21.19 -5.88 4.84
C SER A 531 -20.34 -5.56 3.60
N LEU A 532 -20.61 -6.24 2.47
CA LEU A 532 -20.02 -5.89 1.16
C LEU A 532 -20.51 -4.54 0.61
N SER A 533 -21.70 -4.08 1.05
CA SER A 533 -22.28 -2.82 0.56
C SER A 533 -21.52 -1.57 0.98
N LEU A 534 -20.54 -1.70 1.87
CA LEU A 534 -19.73 -0.60 2.38
C LEU A 534 -18.43 -0.39 1.60
N ILE A 535 -18.04 -1.33 0.71
CA ILE A 535 -16.95 -1.08 -0.23
C ILE A 535 -17.46 -0.06 -1.25
N HIS A 536 -16.88 1.13 -1.29
CA HIS A 536 -17.29 2.27 -2.13
C HIS A 536 -17.23 2.06 -3.65
N ILE A 537 -17.22 0.81 -4.12
CA ILE A 537 -17.17 0.41 -5.52
C ILE A 537 -18.57 0.42 -6.16
N SER A 538 -19.64 0.37 -5.35
CA SER A 538 -21.00 0.28 -5.82
C SER A 538 -21.72 1.62 -5.77
N GLU A 539 -21.95 2.19 -6.95
CA GLU A 539 -22.83 3.31 -7.33
C GLU A 539 -22.68 4.67 -6.59
N PRO A 540 -22.41 5.75 -7.32
CA PRO A 540 -22.41 7.13 -6.78
C PRO A 540 -23.83 7.65 -6.41
N THR A 541 -24.87 6.81 -6.37
CA THR A 541 -26.27 7.26 -6.37
C THR A 541 -27.10 6.96 -5.11
N ARG A 542 -26.48 6.47 -4.02
CA ARG A 542 -27.23 6.33 -2.76
C ARG A 542 -26.66 7.18 -1.61
N ARG A 543 -26.60 8.49 -1.80
CA ARG A 543 -26.87 9.42 -0.69
C ARG A 543 -28.35 9.78 -0.74
N THR A 544 -29.21 9.02 -0.08
CA THR A 544 -30.51 9.54 0.33
C THR A 544 -30.24 10.63 1.36
N PRO A 545 -30.74 11.85 1.18
CA PRO A 545 -30.69 12.85 2.24
C PRO A 545 -31.46 12.29 3.44
N ILE A 546 -30.82 12.19 4.57
CA ILE A 546 -31.50 12.01 5.84
C ILE A 546 -32.22 13.33 6.10
N SER A 547 -33.52 13.32 5.96
CA SER A 547 -34.44 14.40 6.34
C SER A 547 -34.48 14.58 7.85
#